data_61059fe9ee012983bb233970005ea1b2
#
_entry.id   61059fe9ee012983bb233970005ea1b2
#
_cell.length_a   1.000
_cell.length_b   1.000
_cell.length_c   1.000
_cell.angle_alpha   90.00
_cell.angle_beta   90.00
_cell.angle_gamma   90.00
#
_symmetry.space_group_name_H-M   'P 1'
#
loop_
_entity.id
_entity.type
_entity.pdbx_description
1 polymer ?
#
loop_
_entity_poly.entity_id
_entity_poly.type
_entity_poly.pdbx_seq_one_letter_code
_entity_poly.pdbx_strand_id
1 'polypeptide(L)'
;MYSRINNAESSVGGLILAAGLSTRMGQSKPLTKFLDKKLIDQTIKTMQEAGLDNIQIVTGFEHERVEAYLQDNYSSDHIHTIWNPNYGNESILTSIKTGLAELTDYELVFIQLVDLPCIMSKTYQKLLEAMLVNGKKAVLPTVNGRRGH
;
A
#
# COMPACT_ATOMS: atom_id res chain seq x y z
N MET A 1 5.58 13.10 20.37
CA MET A 1 4.66 13.65 19.39
C MET A 1 5.34 13.44 18.03
N TYR A 2 4.92 12.44 17.27
CA TYR A 2 5.54 12.17 15.97
C TYR A 2 4.95 13.16 14.96
N SER A 3 5.79 13.97 14.32
CA SER A 3 5.39 14.83 13.22
C SER A 3 4.81 13.97 12.10
N ARG A 4 3.62 14.32 11.61
CA ARG A 4 3.04 13.67 10.43
C ARG A 4 4.03 13.81 9.26
N ILE A 5 4.07 12.82 8.40
CA ILE A 5 4.92 12.77 7.19
C ILE A 5 4.70 14.00 6.27
N ASN A 6 3.55 14.65 6.37
CA ASN A 6 3.23 15.90 5.68
C ASN A 6 3.92 17.13 6.31
N ASN A 7 5.24 17.14 6.34
CA ASN A 7 5.98 18.38 6.41
C ASN A 7 6.13 18.95 4.99
N ALA A 8 5.83 20.20 4.83
CA ALA A 8 5.54 21.01 3.66
C ALA A 8 6.51 20.98 2.45
N GLU A 9 7.39 20.01 2.32
CA GLU A 9 8.43 20.01 1.27
C GLU A 9 8.39 18.80 0.32
N SER A 10 7.67 17.71 0.64
CA SER A 10 7.56 16.55 -0.28
C SER A 10 6.19 15.91 -0.20
N SER A 11 5.52 15.78 -1.33
CA SER A 11 4.25 15.05 -1.43
C SER A 11 4.51 13.55 -1.40
N VAL A 12 3.83 12.83 -0.49
CA VAL A 12 4.02 11.39 -0.29
C VAL A 12 2.71 10.64 -0.48
N GLY A 13 2.68 9.71 -1.44
CA GLY A 13 1.54 8.84 -1.72
C GLY A 13 1.73 7.42 -1.18
N GLY A 14 0.63 6.69 -1.00
CA GLY A 14 0.62 5.27 -0.64
C GLY A 14 0.15 4.39 -1.80
N LEU A 15 0.78 3.24 -2.00
CA LEU A 15 0.38 2.23 -2.98
C LEU A 15 0.28 0.87 -2.29
N ILE A 16 -0.92 0.31 -2.25
CA ILE A 16 -1.17 -1.04 -1.73
C ILE A 16 -1.34 -2.01 -2.90
N LEU A 17 -0.53 -3.06 -2.93
CA LEU A 17 -0.64 -4.12 -3.93
C LEU A 17 -1.53 -5.25 -3.38
N ALA A 18 -2.72 -5.36 -3.92
CA ALA A 18 -3.76 -6.31 -3.53
C ALA A 18 -4.22 -7.20 -4.71
N ALA A 19 -3.47 -7.21 -5.82
CA ALA A 19 -3.83 -7.89 -7.07
C ALA A 19 -3.43 -9.37 -7.14
N GLY A 20 -3.04 -10.01 -6.03
CA GLY A 20 -2.64 -11.42 -6.01
C GLY A 20 -3.79 -12.39 -6.31
N LEU A 21 -3.47 -13.53 -6.93
CA LEU A 21 -4.44 -14.58 -7.34
C LEU A 21 -5.20 -15.23 -6.19
N SER A 22 -4.71 -15.14 -4.94
CA SER A 22 -5.34 -15.79 -3.75
C SER A 22 -5.68 -17.28 -3.91
N THR A 23 -5.02 -17.97 -4.84
CA THR A 23 -5.37 -19.34 -5.30
C THR A 23 -5.43 -20.40 -4.20
N ARG A 24 -4.64 -20.23 -3.13
CA ARG A 24 -4.58 -21.18 -2.01
C ARG A 24 -5.70 -20.99 -1.00
N MET A 25 -6.36 -19.85 -0.98
CA MET A 25 -7.35 -19.49 0.05
C MET A 25 -8.79 -19.53 -0.45
N GLY A 26 -9.02 -19.62 -1.76
CA GLY A 26 -10.36 -19.65 -2.38
C GLY A 26 -11.18 -18.38 -2.15
N GLN A 27 -10.59 -17.33 -1.57
CA GLN A 27 -11.26 -16.05 -1.29
C GLN A 27 -10.26 -14.89 -1.42
N SER A 28 -10.79 -13.69 -1.60
CA SER A 28 -10.00 -12.47 -1.75
C SER A 28 -9.09 -12.23 -0.55
N LYS A 29 -7.77 -12.30 -0.76
CA LYS A 29 -6.78 -12.08 0.30
C LYS A 29 -6.96 -10.71 1.00
N PRO A 30 -7.18 -9.59 0.31
CA PRO A 30 -7.43 -8.30 0.95
C PRO A 30 -8.56 -8.31 1.97
N LEU A 31 -9.63 -9.07 1.70
CA LEU A 31 -10.81 -9.17 2.55
C LEU A 31 -10.72 -10.28 3.62
N THR A 32 -9.61 -11.01 3.66
CA THR A 32 -9.39 -12.04 4.68
C THR A 32 -9.24 -11.39 6.06
N LYS A 33 -9.86 -12.00 7.05
CA LYS A 33 -9.79 -11.54 8.45
C LYS A 33 -8.40 -11.80 9.03
N PHE A 34 -7.82 -10.78 9.62
CA PHE A 34 -6.60 -10.83 10.39
C PHE A 34 -6.87 -10.20 11.76
N LEU A 35 -6.85 -11.01 12.81
CA LEU A 35 -7.33 -10.63 14.14
C LEU A 35 -8.80 -10.16 14.08
N ASP A 36 -9.06 -8.91 14.43
CA ASP A 36 -10.40 -8.28 14.46
C ASP A 36 -10.73 -7.48 13.18
N LYS A 37 -9.79 -7.36 12.23
CA LYS A 37 -9.91 -6.55 11.01
C LYS A 37 -9.62 -7.37 9.75
N LYS A 38 -9.94 -6.82 8.58
CA LYS A 38 -9.45 -7.36 7.31
C LYS A 38 -8.00 -6.91 7.05
N LEU A 39 -7.26 -7.68 6.26
CA LEU A 39 -5.88 -7.35 5.89
C LEU A 39 -5.77 -5.96 5.27
N ILE A 40 -6.71 -5.62 4.39
CA ILE A 40 -6.73 -4.31 3.73
C ILE A 40 -6.95 -3.17 4.73
N ASP A 41 -7.85 -3.34 5.71
CA ASP A 41 -8.14 -2.34 6.73
C ASP A 41 -6.92 -2.08 7.61
N GLN A 42 -6.21 -3.15 7.98
CA GLN A 42 -5.00 -3.02 8.79
C GLN A 42 -3.91 -2.26 8.04
N THR A 43 -3.75 -2.53 6.74
CA THR A 43 -2.75 -1.87 5.90
C THR A 43 -3.08 -0.39 5.69
N ILE A 44 -4.33 -0.07 5.33
CA ILE A 44 -4.81 1.32 5.18
C ILE A 44 -4.60 2.09 6.49
N LYS A 45 -5.07 1.54 7.61
CA LYS A 45 -4.94 2.16 8.92
C LYS A 45 -3.49 2.51 9.25
N THR A 46 -2.56 1.57 9.03
CA THR A 46 -1.15 1.79 9.34
C THR A 46 -0.52 2.88 8.46
N MET A 47 -0.89 2.95 7.18
CA MET A 47 -0.47 4.04 6.29
C MET A 47 -1.03 5.39 6.74
N GLN A 48 -2.33 5.46 7.09
CA GLN A 48 -2.95 6.69 7.59
C GLN A 48 -2.34 7.15 8.93
N GLU A 49 -2.05 6.23 9.84
CA GLU A 49 -1.34 6.53 11.10
C GLU A 49 0.08 7.07 10.85
N ALA A 50 0.70 6.69 9.74
CA ALA A 50 1.97 7.27 9.31
C ALA A 50 1.82 8.65 8.64
N GLY A 51 0.59 9.08 8.32
CA GLY A 51 0.29 10.36 7.68
C GLY A 51 0.15 10.30 6.17
N LEU A 52 -0.05 9.10 5.61
CA LEU A 52 -0.33 8.90 4.19
C LEU A 52 -1.85 8.97 3.99
N ASP A 53 -2.34 10.12 3.55
CA ASP A 53 -3.78 10.35 3.40
C ASP A 53 -4.30 9.93 2.01
N ASN A 54 -3.48 9.92 0.97
CA ASN A 54 -3.85 9.46 -0.36
C ASN A 54 -3.24 8.08 -0.64
N ILE A 55 -4.10 7.08 -0.81
CA ILE A 55 -3.69 5.68 -0.98
C ILE A 55 -4.38 5.09 -2.20
N GLN A 56 -3.59 4.64 -3.16
CA GLN A 56 -4.03 3.85 -4.31
C GLN A 56 -3.93 2.35 -3.98
N ILE A 57 -4.95 1.58 -4.36
CA ILE A 57 -5.01 0.15 -4.10
C ILE A 57 -5.17 -0.58 -5.44
N VAL A 58 -4.13 -1.29 -5.85
CA VAL A 58 -4.20 -2.12 -7.06
C VAL A 58 -4.84 -3.44 -6.73
N THR A 59 -5.98 -3.71 -7.34
CA THR A 59 -6.79 -4.91 -7.16
C THR A 59 -6.69 -5.84 -8.38
N GLY A 60 -7.01 -7.11 -8.20
CA GLY A 60 -7.01 -8.13 -9.25
C GLY A 60 -8.13 -9.12 -9.04
N PHE A 61 -7.86 -10.26 -8.41
CA PHE A 61 -8.86 -11.26 -8.10
C PHE A 61 -9.99 -10.68 -7.21
N GLU A 62 -11.23 -10.93 -7.60
CA GLU A 62 -12.43 -10.39 -6.93
C GLU A 62 -12.43 -8.84 -6.80
N HIS A 63 -11.90 -8.14 -7.82
CA HIS A 63 -11.83 -6.67 -7.86
C HIS A 63 -13.13 -5.99 -7.42
N GLU A 64 -14.26 -6.31 -8.05
CA GLU A 64 -15.57 -5.71 -7.77
C GLU A 64 -15.98 -5.84 -6.29
N ARG A 65 -15.67 -6.99 -5.68
CA ARG A 65 -15.96 -7.24 -4.27
C ARG A 65 -15.08 -6.42 -3.33
N VAL A 66 -13.80 -6.27 -3.68
CA VAL A 66 -12.86 -5.44 -2.91
C VAL A 66 -13.24 -3.97 -3.04
N GLU A 67 -13.54 -3.51 -4.25
CA GLU A 67 -13.95 -2.14 -4.54
C GLU A 67 -15.23 -1.77 -3.80
N ALA A 68 -16.30 -2.58 -3.90
CA ALA A 68 -17.55 -2.35 -3.18
C ALA A 68 -17.31 -2.25 -1.66
N TYR A 69 -16.50 -3.14 -1.10
CA TYR A 69 -16.14 -3.08 0.31
C TYR A 69 -15.44 -1.77 0.69
N LEU A 70 -14.51 -1.30 -0.12
CA LEU A 70 -13.77 -0.06 0.15
C LEU A 70 -14.67 1.17 0.01
N GLN A 71 -15.56 1.21 -0.99
CA GLN A 71 -16.55 2.29 -1.16
C GLN A 71 -17.52 2.40 0.01
N ASP A 72 -17.93 1.28 0.59
CA ASP A 72 -18.83 1.25 1.75
C ASP A 72 -18.16 1.69 3.06
N ASN A 73 -16.84 1.57 3.18
CA ASN A 73 -16.12 1.76 4.45
C ASN A 73 -15.14 2.93 4.46
N TYR A 74 -14.79 3.50 3.31
CA TYR A 74 -13.79 4.56 3.19
C TYR A 74 -14.27 5.70 2.29
N SER A 75 -13.76 6.92 2.55
CA SER A 75 -14.01 8.06 1.67
C SER A 75 -13.25 7.93 0.36
N SER A 76 -13.92 8.18 -0.76
CA SER A 76 -13.32 8.22 -2.09
C SER A 76 -12.35 9.38 -2.32
N ASP A 77 -12.26 10.33 -1.39
CA ASP A 77 -11.31 11.44 -1.50
C ASP A 77 -9.87 11.03 -1.17
N HIS A 78 -9.71 9.90 -0.48
CA HIS A 78 -8.43 9.44 0.05
C HIS A 78 -8.04 8.03 -0.35
N ILE A 79 -9.03 7.16 -0.59
CA ILE A 79 -8.80 5.75 -0.91
C ILE A 79 -9.37 5.46 -2.29
N HIS A 80 -8.51 5.08 -3.21
CA HIS A 80 -8.87 4.80 -4.60
C HIS A 80 -8.49 3.38 -4.98
N THR A 81 -9.27 2.77 -5.87
CA THR A 81 -9.00 1.44 -6.41
C THR A 81 -8.62 1.51 -7.89
N ILE A 82 -7.69 0.66 -8.28
CA ILE A 82 -7.30 0.48 -9.67
C ILE A 82 -7.32 -1.00 -9.98
N TRP A 83 -8.05 -1.38 -11.00
CA TRP A 83 -8.06 -2.77 -11.46
C TRP A 83 -6.88 -3.08 -12.36
N ASN A 84 -6.14 -4.14 -12.03
CA ASN A 84 -5.17 -4.75 -12.95
C ASN A 84 -5.78 -6.02 -13.57
N PRO A 85 -6.26 -5.99 -14.82
CA PRO A 85 -6.88 -7.15 -15.47
C PRO A 85 -5.89 -8.30 -15.72
N ASN A 86 -4.60 -8.03 -15.74
CA ASN A 86 -3.54 -9.00 -16.02
C ASN A 86 -2.96 -9.66 -14.77
N TYR A 87 -3.58 -9.45 -13.62
CA TYR A 87 -3.09 -9.87 -12.29
C TYR A 87 -2.66 -11.35 -12.19
N GLY A 88 -3.23 -12.23 -13.02
CA GLY A 88 -2.95 -13.67 -13.00
C GLY A 88 -1.77 -14.12 -13.86
N ASN A 89 -1.37 -13.34 -14.82
CA ASN A 89 -0.43 -13.72 -15.89
C ASN A 89 0.88 -12.95 -15.88
N GLU A 90 0.96 -11.88 -15.07
CA GLU A 90 2.08 -10.97 -15.08
C GLU A 90 2.77 -10.86 -13.71
N SER A 91 3.95 -10.27 -13.73
CA SER A 91 4.74 -10.07 -12.52
C SER A 91 4.13 -8.97 -11.64
N ILE A 92 4.51 -8.94 -10.37
CA ILE A 92 4.19 -7.86 -9.42
C ILE A 92 4.54 -6.47 -9.99
N LEU A 93 5.51 -6.39 -10.90
CA LEU A 93 5.92 -5.13 -11.54
C LEU A 93 4.80 -4.51 -12.38
N THR A 94 3.91 -5.28 -12.96
CA THR A 94 2.74 -4.74 -13.68
C THR A 94 1.79 -4.05 -12.72
N SER A 95 1.48 -4.66 -11.58
CA SER A 95 0.67 -4.01 -10.55
C SER A 95 1.32 -2.74 -10.01
N ILE A 96 2.64 -2.74 -9.82
CA ILE A 96 3.38 -1.55 -9.41
C ILE A 96 3.25 -0.44 -10.47
N LYS A 97 3.48 -0.75 -11.75
CA LYS A 97 3.35 0.23 -12.83
C LYS A 97 1.94 0.78 -12.95
N THR A 98 0.92 -0.08 -12.86
CA THR A 98 -0.49 0.33 -12.87
C THR A 98 -0.79 1.32 -11.75
N GLY A 99 -0.35 1.03 -10.53
CA GLY A 99 -0.58 1.92 -9.39
C GLY A 99 0.22 3.21 -9.43
N LEU A 100 1.48 3.17 -9.87
CA LEU A 100 2.32 4.37 -9.95
C LEU A 100 1.84 5.36 -11.03
N ALA A 101 1.15 4.90 -12.07
CA ALA A 101 0.59 5.77 -13.10
C ALA A 101 -0.42 6.78 -12.54
N GLU A 102 -1.09 6.47 -11.44
CA GLU A 102 -2.06 7.35 -10.76
C GLU A 102 -1.43 8.18 -9.63
N LEU A 103 -0.15 8.03 -9.39
CA LEU A 103 0.59 8.73 -8.32
C LEU A 103 1.69 9.65 -8.87
N THR A 104 1.54 10.15 -10.09
CA THR A 104 2.54 10.99 -10.76
C THR A 104 2.78 12.34 -10.10
N ASP A 105 1.80 12.84 -9.34
CA ASP A 105 1.87 14.11 -8.62
C ASP A 105 2.60 14.01 -7.28
N TYR A 106 3.04 12.79 -6.91
CA TYR A 106 3.77 12.53 -5.67
C TYR A 106 5.26 12.37 -5.94
N GLU A 107 6.08 13.06 -5.16
CA GLU A 107 7.54 12.93 -5.23
C GLU A 107 8.04 11.60 -4.66
N LEU A 108 7.34 11.08 -3.66
CA LEU A 108 7.66 9.83 -2.99
C LEU A 108 6.41 8.93 -2.91
N VAL A 109 6.61 7.65 -3.12
CA VAL A 109 5.53 6.65 -2.98
C VAL A 109 5.98 5.50 -2.10
N PHE A 110 5.21 5.22 -1.06
CA PHE A 110 5.35 3.98 -0.29
C PHE A 110 4.60 2.85 -0.98
N ILE A 111 5.28 1.75 -1.23
CA ILE A 111 4.68 0.54 -1.85
C ILE A 111 4.64 -0.57 -0.80
N GLN A 112 3.47 -1.13 -0.55
CA GLN A 112 3.27 -2.23 0.39
C GLN A 112 2.38 -3.33 -0.19
N LEU A 113 2.74 -4.59 0.10
CA LEU A 113 1.87 -5.74 -0.14
C LEU A 113 0.79 -5.80 0.95
N VAL A 114 -0.45 -6.09 0.55
CA VAL A 114 -1.59 -6.22 1.47
C VAL A 114 -1.44 -7.36 2.49
N ASP A 115 -0.62 -8.35 2.20
CA ASP A 115 -0.38 -9.53 3.06
C ASP A 115 0.74 -9.34 4.10
N LEU A 116 1.16 -8.10 4.32
CA LEU A 116 2.14 -7.73 5.36
C LEU A 116 1.48 -6.85 6.45
N PRO A 117 0.50 -7.37 7.22
CA PRO A 117 -0.31 -6.56 8.12
C PRO A 117 0.43 -6.10 9.39
N CYS A 118 1.61 -6.65 9.67
CA CYS A 118 2.35 -6.37 10.90
C CYS A 118 3.36 -5.22 10.76
N ILE A 119 3.35 -4.47 9.65
CA ILE A 119 4.18 -3.28 9.49
C ILE A 119 3.61 -2.17 10.38
N MET A 120 4.47 -1.53 11.14
CA MET A 120 4.08 -0.43 12.03
C MET A 120 4.27 0.93 11.35
N SER A 121 3.46 1.93 11.69
CA SER A 121 3.58 3.31 11.19
C SER A 121 4.99 3.89 11.36
N LYS A 122 5.67 3.55 12.45
CA LYS A 122 7.08 3.93 12.70
C LYS A 122 8.04 3.43 11.61
N THR A 123 7.75 2.33 10.92
CA THR A 123 8.58 1.82 9.83
C THR A 123 8.55 2.76 8.64
N TYR A 124 7.37 3.28 8.28
CA TYR A 124 7.25 4.28 7.21
C TYR A 124 8.02 5.56 7.51
N GLN A 125 7.95 6.04 8.76
CA GLN A 125 8.68 7.23 9.18
C GLN A 125 10.20 7.05 9.03
N LYS A 126 10.74 5.90 9.47
CA LYS A 126 12.16 5.59 9.32
C LYS A 126 12.60 5.45 7.85
N LEU A 127 11.74 4.90 7.00
CA LEU A 127 12.02 4.78 5.56
C LEU A 127 12.03 6.16 4.90
N LEU A 128 11.10 7.04 5.27
CA LEU A 128 11.06 8.41 4.78
C LEU A 128 12.31 9.18 5.19
N GLU A 129 12.68 9.14 6.47
CA GLU A 129 13.90 9.76 6.98
C GLU A 129 15.13 9.27 6.19
N ALA A 130 15.25 7.95 5.99
CA ALA A 130 16.34 7.37 5.24
C ALA A 130 16.36 7.81 3.78
N MET A 131 15.19 7.99 3.14
CA MET A 131 15.07 8.49 1.79
C MET A 131 15.53 9.94 1.68
N LEU A 132 15.06 10.82 2.55
CA LEU A 132 15.37 12.25 2.54
C LEU A 132 16.84 12.53 2.86
N VAL A 133 17.42 11.82 3.84
CA VAL A 133 18.82 12.02 4.25
C VAL A 133 19.81 11.53 3.20
N ASN A 134 19.52 10.42 2.53
CA ASN A 134 20.49 9.78 1.65
C ASN A 134 20.33 10.15 0.17
N GLY A 135 19.31 10.88 -0.24
CA GLY A 135 19.03 11.23 -1.64
C GLY A 135 18.95 10.00 -2.56
N LYS A 136 18.50 8.86 -2.06
CA LYS A 136 18.42 7.61 -2.82
C LYS A 136 17.14 7.57 -3.65
N LYS A 137 17.19 6.83 -4.77
CA LYS A 137 16.02 6.62 -5.62
C LYS A 137 15.02 5.61 -5.04
N ALA A 138 15.46 4.71 -4.17
CA ALA A 138 14.64 3.72 -3.48
C ALA A 138 15.30 3.30 -2.17
N VAL A 139 14.46 3.04 -1.16
CA VAL A 139 14.86 2.53 0.16
C VAL A 139 14.03 1.30 0.48
N LEU A 140 14.69 0.23 0.92
CA LEU A 140 14.04 -1.01 1.33
C LEU A 140 14.39 -1.31 2.80
N PRO A 141 13.41 -1.73 3.62
CA PRO A 141 13.69 -2.15 4.97
C PRO A 141 14.54 -3.44 5.00
N THR A 142 15.42 -3.56 5.96
CA THR A 142 16.16 -4.79 6.21
C THR A 142 16.06 -5.17 7.68
N VAL A 143 15.96 -6.47 7.96
CA VAL A 143 16.00 -7.01 9.32
C VAL A 143 17.02 -8.13 9.36
N ASN A 144 18.03 -8.01 10.23
CA ASN A 144 19.11 -8.99 10.37
C ASN A 144 19.78 -9.35 9.03
N GLY A 145 20.03 -8.34 8.18
CA GLY A 145 20.64 -8.50 6.86
C GLY A 145 19.71 -9.09 5.78
N ARG A 146 18.47 -9.43 6.09
CA ARG A 146 17.46 -9.88 5.11
C ARG A 146 16.65 -8.69 4.64
N ARG A 147 16.48 -8.57 3.32
CA ARG A 147 15.65 -7.54 2.71
C ARG A 147 14.17 -7.82 2.99
N GLY A 148 13.41 -6.78 3.36
CA GLY A 148 11.97 -6.79 3.34
C GLY A 148 11.42 -6.55 1.93
N HIS A 149 10.13 -6.56 1.83
CA HIS A 149 9.39 -6.22 0.62
C HIS A 149 8.98 -4.77 0.62
#